data_82975ff22526ad1e25763731aac98770
#
_entry.id   82975ff22526ad1e25763731aac98770
#
_cell.length_a   1.000
_cell.length_b   1.000
_cell.length_c   1.000
_cell.angle_alpha   90.00
_cell.angle_beta   90.00
_cell.angle_gamma   90.00
#
_symmetry.space_group_name_H-M   'P 1'
#
loop_
_entity.id
_entity.type
_entity.pdbx_description
1 polymer ?
#
loop_
_entity_poly.entity_id
_entity_poly.type
_entity_poly.pdbx_seq_one_letter_code
_entity_poly.pdbx_strand_id
1 'polypeptide(L)'
;MSEKEGKRKSKTVEKVSPKEIADRIKKTADSIATQINKQEDPEFITMQRGKSNVVWDEKKGYLGLGEKEITRTFLNIAHARKFMQTSMIMAKTREYLEHNKTASIREIYYELKHTVADTKENTFEGQDESDPIIVDLEHSVDTIREKLNLHANPKGTLYGDITLLDRMHHNDKFNAAKLGRGGWSIMSRVEPEEIEIVDSNAEYLLVCETEAIFERLIEEGYPKANKCILIGTGGQAARGARRLIHRVHNELDLPTIVFTDGDPYGWYIYSVIKQGSMALAAHSEFMSVPDAKYVGMTIDDVKEYKLEAVTERMSEGDIKRAKEMMAYPWFQNKEWQSQLQKALDQKIRIEQQALANKRLDFVATHYLPEKIRNKNFLP
;
A
#
# COMPACT_ATOMS: atom_id res chain seq x y z
N MET A 1 -31.69 7.08 24.97
CA MET A 1 -31.18 5.71 24.81
C MET A 1 -30.42 5.70 23.49
N SER A 2 -29.09 5.78 23.56
CA SER A 2 -28.20 5.88 22.39
C SER A 2 -27.83 4.44 21.99
N GLU A 3 -28.30 4.01 20.82
CA GLU A 3 -27.82 2.79 20.19
C GLU A 3 -26.33 2.97 19.87
N LYS A 4 -25.50 2.15 20.53
CA LYS A 4 -24.10 1.99 20.16
C LYS A 4 -24.07 1.26 18.83
N GLU A 5 -23.85 2.01 17.74
CA GLU A 5 -23.47 1.44 16.45
C GLU A 5 -22.26 0.53 16.65
N GLY A 6 -22.40 -0.69 16.19
CA GLY A 6 -21.39 -1.73 16.38
C GLY A 6 -20.07 -1.33 15.73
N LYS A 7 -18.98 -1.43 16.48
CA LYS A 7 -17.61 -1.27 15.99
C LYS A 7 -17.46 -2.05 14.67
N ARG A 8 -17.15 -1.34 13.57
CA ARG A 8 -16.71 -1.96 12.33
C ARG A 8 -15.45 -2.77 12.63
N LYS A 9 -15.58 -4.08 12.69
CA LYS A 9 -14.39 -4.95 12.80
C LYS A 9 -13.58 -4.79 11.53
N SER A 10 -12.31 -4.42 11.66
CA SER A 10 -11.33 -4.55 10.57
C SER A 10 -11.50 -5.94 9.97
N LYS A 11 -11.71 -6.02 8.64
CA LYS A 11 -11.62 -7.30 7.97
C LYS A 11 -10.19 -7.78 8.13
N THR A 12 -9.98 -8.68 9.07
CA THR A 12 -8.73 -9.40 9.22
C THR A 12 -8.62 -10.31 8.00
N VAL A 13 -7.45 -10.28 7.35
CA VAL A 13 -7.03 -11.40 6.51
C VAL A 13 -7.33 -12.65 7.32
N GLU A 14 -8.06 -13.62 6.75
CA GLU A 14 -8.44 -14.84 7.48
C GLU A 14 -7.27 -15.35 8.30
N LYS A 15 -7.52 -15.76 9.54
CA LYS A 15 -6.49 -16.34 10.42
C LYS A 15 -6.08 -17.71 9.90
N VAL A 16 -5.49 -17.72 8.71
CA VAL A 16 -4.93 -18.91 8.10
C VAL A 16 -3.57 -19.16 8.73
N SER A 17 -3.38 -20.33 9.29
CA SER A 17 -2.10 -20.72 9.91
C SER A 17 -1.01 -20.95 8.86
N PRO A 18 0.28 -20.79 9.20
CA PRO A 18 1.38 -21.13 8.30
C PRO A 18 1.28 -22.57 7.74
N LYS A 19 0.78 -23.50 8.56
CA LYS A 19 0.56 -24.88 8.16
C LYS A 19 -0.51 -24.99 7.07
N GLU A 20 -1.65 -24.33 7.23
CA GLU A 20 -2.71 -24.34 6.21
C GLU A 20 -2.22 -23.74 4.88
N ILE A 21 -1.40 -22.70 4.92
CA ILE A 21 -0.82 -22.12 3.70
C ILE A 21 0.15 -23.13 3.05
N ALA A 22 1.01 -23.76 3.83
CA ALA A 22 1.90 -24.81 3.33
C ALA A 22 1.11 -25.98 2.73
N ASP A 23 -0.03 -26.37 3.32
CA ASP A 23 -0.92 -27.41 2.80
C ASP A 23 -1.61 -26.98 1.49
N ARG A 24 -2.02 -25.71 1.35
CA ARG A 24 -2.54 -25.14 0.08
C ARG A 24 -1.49 -25.19 -1.03
N ILE A 25 -0.25 -24.79 -0.74
CA ILE A 25 0.88 -24.90 -1.67
C ILE A 25 1.10 -26.37 -2.07
N LYS A 26 1.12 -27.28 -1.08
CA LYS A 26 1.25 -28.72 -1.31
C LYS A 26 0.16 -29.26 -2.23
N LYS A 27 -1.09 -28.87 -2.01
CA LYS A 27 -2.22 -29.29 -2.85
C LYS A 27 -2.03 -28.90 -4.32
N THR A 28 -1.52 -27.69 -4.57
CA THR A 28 -1.20 -27.24 -5.94
C THR A 28 -0.08 -28.09 -6.55
N ALA A 29 0.99 -28.37 -5.78
CA ALA A 29 2.08 -29.23 -6.24
C ALA A 29 1.65 -30.66 -6.49
N ASP A 30 0.80 -31.25 -5.62
CA ASP A 30 0.23 -32.60 -5.77
C ASP A 30 -0.67 -32.69 -7.03
N SER A 31 -1.40 -31.61 -7.37
CA SER A 31 -2.17 -31.52 -8.61
C SER A 31 -1.27 -31.58 -9.85
N ILE A 32 -0.18 -30.81 -9.86
CA ILE A 32 0.82 -30.83 -10.93
C ILE A 32 1.44 -32.23 -11.06
N ALA A 33 1.86 -32.84 -9.96
CA ALA A 33 2.42 -34.20 -9.95
C ALA A 33 1.42 -35.24 -10.49
N THR A 34 0.13 -35.09 -10.18
CA THR A 34 -0.92 -35.96 -10.69
C THR A 34 -1.09 -35.86 -12.20
N GLN A 35 -1.03 -34.61 -12.75
CA GLN A 35 -1.11 -34.37 -14.20
C GLN A 35 0.10 -35.03 -14.92
N ILE A 36 1.31 -34.87 -14.37
CA ILE A 36 2.52 -35.52 -14.91
C ILE A 36 2.38 -37.03 -14.94
N ASN A 37 1.89 -37.65 -13.86
CA ASN A 37 1.72 -39.10 -13.76
C ASN A 37 0.66 -39.62 -14.75
N LYS A 38 -0.30 -38.79 -15.13
CA LYS A 38 -1.31 -39.09 -16.16
C LYS A 38 -0.84 -38.79 -17.57
N GLN A 39 0.39 -38.26 -17.76
CA GLN A 39 0.91 -37.82 -19.04
C GLN A 39 0.10 -36.65 -19.66
N GLU A 40 -0.50 -35.82 -18.82
CA GLU A 40 -1.16 -34.58 -19.19
C GLU A 40 -0.15 -33.44 -19.19
N ASP A 41 -0.43 -32.32 -19.91
CA ASP A 41 0.40 -31.10 -19.84
C ASP A 41 0.23 -30.46 -18.45
N PRO A 42 1.28 -30.41 -17.62
CA PRO A 42 1.14 -29.84 -16.28
C PRO A 42 0.78 -28.35 -16.35
N GLU A 43 -0.24 -27.97 -15.62
CA GLU A 43 -0.74 -26.61 -15.57
C GLU A 43 -1.10 -26.16 -14.17
N PHE A 44 -1.10 -24.85 -13.99
CA PHE A 44 -1.75 -24.18 -12.86
C PHE A 44 -2.48 -22.92 -13.30
N ILE A 45 -3.55 -22.62 -12.58
CA ILE A 45 -4.40 -21.46 -12.86
C ILE A 45 -4.05 -20.35 -11.86
N THR A 46 -3.97 -19.12 -12.36
CA THR A 46 -3.82 -17.92 -11.55
C THR A 46 -4.68 -16.79 -12.12
N MET A 47 -4.98 -15.78 -11.29
CA MET A 47 -5.77 -14.64 -11.72
C MET A 47 -4.99 -13.76 -12.71
N GLN A 48 -5.67 -13.32 -13.77
CA GLN A 48 -5.11 -12.34 -14.69
C GLN A 48 -4.93 -10.99 -13.98
N ARG A 49 -3.68 -10.52 -13.88
CA ARG A 49 -3.37 -9.18 -13.40
C ARG A 49 -3.22 -8.23 -14.59
N GLY A 50 -3.94 -7.14 -14.55
CA GLY A 50 -3.87 -6.13 -15.61
C GLY A 50 -5.11 -5.25 -15.60
N LYS A 51 -5.01 -4.08 -16.21
CA LYS A 51 -6.10 -3.10 -16.26
C LYS A 51 -7.44 -3.69 -16.74
N SER A 52 -7.38 -4.70 -17.62
CA SER A 52 -8.58 -5.35 -18.19
C SER A 52 -9.31 -6.29 -17.23
N ASN A 53 -8.71 -6.61 -16.06
CA ASN A 53 -9.30 -7.43 -15.01
C ASN A 53 -9.39 -6.69 -13.67
N VAL A 54 -9.12 -5.38 -13.63
CA VAL A 54 -9.34 -4.55 -12.44
C VAL A 54 -10.74 -3.97 -12.52
N VAL A 55 -11.50 -4.13 -11.45
CA VAL A 55 -12.90 -3.69 -11.32
C VAL A 55 -12.99 -2.65 -10.21
N TRP A 56 -13.71 -1.56 -10.49
CA TRP A 56 -14.09 -0.60 -9.46
C TRP A 56 -15.39 -1.04 -8.79
N ASP A 57 -15.35 -1.29 -7.50
CA ASP A 57 -16.54 -1.59 -6.69
C ASP A 57 -17.02 -0.29 -6.02
N GLU A 58 -18.03 0.34 -6.61
CA GLU A 58 -18.57 1.61 -6.12
C GLU A 58 -19.19 1.48 -4.71
N LYS A 59 -19.77 0.33 -4.39
CA LYS A 59 -20.39 0.10 -3.06
C LYS A 59 -19.34 -0.03 -1.96
N LYS A 60 -18.21 -0.66 -2.28
CA LYS A 60 -17.12 -0.86 -1.34
C LYS A 60 -16.13 0.32 -1.33
N GLY A 61 -16.09 1.10 -2.41
CA GLY A 61 -15.20 2.24 -2.57
C GLY A 61 -13.74 1.88 -2.79
N TYR A 62 -13.45 0.67 -3.31
CA TYR A 62 -12.09 0.27 -3.64
C TYR A 62 -12.00 -0.61 -4.90
N LEU A 63 -10.77 -0.75 -5.41
CA LEU A 63 -10.47 -1.59 -6.57
C LEU A 63 -10.42 -3.06 -6.17
N GLY A 64 -11.00 -3.94 -6.99
CA GLY A 64 -10.90 -5.38 -6.87
C GLY A 64 -10.38 -6.03 -8.15
N LEU A 65 -10.03 -7.30 -8.11
CA LEU A 65 -9.85 -8.11 -9.31
C LEU A 65 -11.18 -8.65 -9.79
N GLY A 66 -11.33 -8.71 -11.13
CA GLY A 66 -12.39 -9.46 -11.79
C GLY A 66 -12.09 -10.97 -11.80
N GLU A 67 -12.89 -11.70 -12.55
CA GLU A 67 -12.88 -13.17 -12.57
C GLU A 67 -12.02 -13.78 -13.69
N LYS A 68 -11.26 -12.96 -14.44
CA LYS A 68 -10.44 -13.49 -15.54
C LYS A 68 -9.23 -14.23 -14.99
N GLU A 69 -9.05 -15.46 -15.46
CA GLU A 69 -7.95 -16.34 -15.10
C GLU A 69 -6.95 -16.48 -16.25
N ILE A 70 -5.74 -16.90 -15.92
CA ILE A 70 -4.70 -17.32 -16.85
C ILE A 70 -4.25 -18.72 -16.47
N THR A 71 -4.32 -19.64 -17.42
CA THR A 71 -3.71 -20.97 -17.30
C THR A 71 -2.27 -20.89 -17.78
N ARG A 72 -1.34 -21.39 -16.99
CA ARG A 72 0.07 -21.54 -17.35
C ARG A 72 0.40 -23.01 -17.45
N THR A 73 0.83 -23.44 -18.66
CA THR A 73 1.16 -24.82 -18.95
C THR A 73 2.65 -25.00 -19.17
N PHE A 74 3.19 -26.16 -18.78
CA PHE A 74 4.62 -26.42 -18.86
C PHE A 74 5.08 -26.65 -20.33
N LEU A 75 4.29 -27.36 -21.13
CA LEU A 75 4.66 -27.70 -22.50
C LEU A 75 4.49 -26.51 -23.49
N ASN A 76 3.92 -25.40 -23.05
CA ASN A 76 3.89 -24.17 -23.84
C ASN A 76 5.16 -23.37 -23.62
N ILE A 77 5.98 -23.19 -24.65
CA ILE A 77 7.27 -22.50 -24.56
C ILE A 77 7.16 -21.05 -24.02
N ALA A 78 6.04 -20.37 -24.30
CA ALA A 78 5.80 -19.02 -23.78
C ALA A 78 5.51 -18.99 -22.27
N HIS A 79 5.10 -20.13 -21.70
CA HIS A 79 4.76 -20.26 -20.30
C HIS A 79 5.80 -21.04 -19.49
N ALA A 80 6.58 -21.91 -20.13
CA ALA A 80 7.47 -22.89 -19.49
C ALA A 80 8.41 -22.25 -18.45
N ARG A 81 9.04 -21.12 -18.80
CA ARG A 81 9.93 -20.38 -17.87
C ARG A 81 9.18 -19.91 -16.63
N LYS A 82 8.01 -19.28 -16.79
CA LYS A 82 7.19 -18.82 -15.65
C LYS A 82 6.63 -19.98 -14.84
N PHE A 83 6.30 -21.10 -15.49
CA PHE A 83 5.86 -22.31 -14.80
C PHE A 83 6.97 -22.84 -13.89
N MET A 84 8.20 -23.00 -14.41
CA MET A 84 9.38 -23.39 -13.64
C MET A 84 9.62 -22.43 -12.46
N GLN A 85 9.69 -21.12 -12.74
CA GLN A 85 9.91 -20.07 -11.73
C GLN A 85 8.84 -20.12 -10.62
N THR A 86 7.57 -20.33 -10.97
CA THR A 86 6.47 -20.45 -9.99
C THR A 86 6.65 -21.69 -9.12
N SER A 87 6.99 -22.82 -9.73
CA SER A 87 7.23 -24.07 -8.99
C SER A 87 8.40 -23.93 -8.00
N MET A 88 9.46 -23.24 -8.40
CA MET A 88 10.63 -22.97 -7.53
C MET A 88 10.25 -22.07 -6.35
N ILE A 89 9.51 -20.97 -6.60
CA ILE A 89 9.06 -20.05 -5.54
C ILE A 89 8.08 -20.76 -4.60
N MET A 90 7.15 -21.59 -5.11
CA MET A 90 6.25 -22.40 -4.29
C MET A 90 7.01 -23.36 -3.35
N ALA A 91 7.98 -24.09 -3.89
CA ALA A 91 8.79 -25.04 -3.11
C ALA A 91 9.57 -24.31 -2.00
N LYS A 92 10.20 -23.17 -2.33
CA LYS A 92 10.99 -22.40 -1.36
C LYS A 92 10.12 -21.72 -0.30
N THR A 93 9.00 -21.16 -0.70
CA THR A 93 8.02 -20.56 0.23
C THR A 93 7.49 -21.61 1.21
N ARG A 94 7.18 -22.81 0.75
CA ARG A 94 6.78 -23.91 1.61
C ARG A 94 7.87 -24.29 2.61
N GLU A 95 9.13 -24.36 2.19
CA GLU A 95 10.28 -24.62 3.07
C GLU A 95 10.36 -23.57 4.19
N TYR A 96 10.18 -22.26 3.85
CA TYR A 96 10.18 -21.20 4.85
C TYR A 96 9.05 -21.35 5.87
N LEU A 97 7.85 -21.69 5.41
CA LEU A 97 6.69 -21.91 6.29
C LEU A 97 6.92 -23.10 7.23
N GLU A 98 7.43 -24.24 6.71
CA GLU A 98 7.69 -25.46 7.49
C GLU A 98 8.79 -25.26 8.55
N HIS A 99 9.80 -24.43 8.26
CA HIS A 99 10.92 -24.17 9.18
C HIS A 99 10.77 -22.86 9.97
N ASN A 100 9.63 -22.18 9.85
CA ASN A 100 9.37 -20.87 10.49
C ASN A 100 10.47 -19.84 10.18
N LYS A 101 10.98 -19.84 8.95
CA LYS A 101 11.95 -18.86 8.46
C LYS A 101 11.23 -17.78 7.68
N THR A 102 11.81 -16.59 7.67
CA THR A 102 11.36 -15.48 6.85
C THR A 102 12.47 -15.07 5.89
N ALA A 103 12.09 -14.56 4.72
CA ALA A 103 13.03 -14.03 3.75
C ALA A 103 12.49 -12.74 3.12
N SER A 104 13.39 -11.84 2.77
CA SER A 104 13.01 -10.71 1.91
C SER A 104 12.73 -11.22 0.50
N ILE A 105 11.90 -10.48 -0.24
CA ILE A 105 11.63 -10.75 -1.66
C ILE A 105 12.92 -10.73 -2.50
N ARG A 106 13.97 -10.06 -2.02
CA ARG A 106 15.28 -10.04 -2.66
C ARG A 106 16.09 -11.29 -2.34
N GLU A 107 16.03 -11.79 -1.12
CA GLU A 107 16.72 -13.02 -0.72
C GLU A 107 16.19 -14.24 -1.47
N ILE A 108 14.86 -14.42 -1.55
CA ILE A 108 14.31 -15.55 -2.31
C ILE A 108 14.71 -15.50 -3.79
N TYR A 109 14.80 -14.30 -4.39
CA TYR A 109 15.33 -14.15 -5.74
C TYR A 109 16.77 -14.66 -5.83
N TYR A 110 17.68 -14.25 -4.93
CA TYR A 110 19.06 -14.70 -4.95
C TYR A 110 19.21 -16.18 -4.64
N GLU A 111 18.44 -16.74 -3.71
CA GLU A 111 18.46 -18.17 -3.43
C GLU A 111 18.05 -19.04 -4.63
N LEU A 112 17.13 -18.52 -5.45
CA LEU A 112 16.60 -19.27 -6.59
C LEU A 112 17.30 -18.96 -7.91
N LYS A 113 18.16 -17.92 -7.95
CA LYS A 113 18.91 -17.56 -9.16
C LYS A 113 20.12 -18.48 -9.32
N HIS A 114 20.09 -19.31 -10.36
CA HIS A 114 21.23 -20.12 -10.78
C HIS A 114 21.12 -20.41 -12.30
N THR A 115 22.23 -20.82 -12.91
CA THR A 115 22.24 -21.24 -14.30
C THR A 115 21.58 -22.61 -14.42
N VAL A 116 20.68 -22.77 -15.38
CA VAL A 116 20.03 -24.07 -15.69
C VAL A 116 21.08 -25.00 -16.25
N ALA A 117 21.15 -26.23 -15.74
CA ALA A 117 22.15 -27.24 -16.14
C ALA A 117 22.20 -27.38 -17.68
N ASP A 118 23.41 -27.52 -18.21
CA ASP A 118 23.72 -27.68 -19.63
C ASP A 118 23.23 -26.53 -20.55
N THR A 119 22.92 -25.37 -19.97
CA THR A 119 22.52 -24.17 -20.71
C THR A 119 23.32 -22.93 -20.30
N LYS A 120 23.07 -21.80 -21.00
CA LYS A 120 23.54 -20.47 -20.58
C LYS A 120 22.43 -19.62 -19.97
N GLU A 121 21.26 -20.21 -19.79
CA GLU A 121 20.06 -19.54 -19.28
C GLU A 121 20.07 -19.57 -17.74
N ASN A 122 19.70 -18.45 -17.13
CA ASN A 122 19.46 -18.41 -15.69
C ASN A 122 17.99 -18.71 -15.38
N THR A 123 17.73 -19.25 -14.21
CA THR A 123 16.35 -19.44 -13.69
C THR A 123 15.62 -18.11 -13.57
N PHE A 124 16.32 -17.05 -13.13
CA PHE A 124 15.86 -15.66 -13.07
C PHE A 124 16.93 -14.72 -13.59
N GLU A 125 16.58 -13.78 -14.45
CA GLU A 125 17.50 -12.72 -14.89
C GLU A 125 17.49 -11.54 -13.93
N GLY A 126 16.32 -11.10 -13.50
CA GLY A 126 16.12 -9.98 -12.60
C GLY A 126 15.04 -10.22 -11.53
N GLN A 127 15.03 -9.38 -10.50
CA GLN A 127 14.01 -9.41 -9.45
C GLN A 127 12.60 -9.06 -10.00
N ASP A 128 12.54 -8.33 -11.11
CA ASP A 128 11.32 -8.02 -11.84
C ASP A 128 10.61 -9.26 -12.41
N GLU A 129 11.31 -10.40 -12.53
CA GLU A 129 10.70 -11.69 -12.87
C GLU A 129 10.08 -12.38 -11.64
N SER A 130 10.72 -12.32 -10.46
CA SER A 130 10.26 -13.01 -9.25
C SER A 130 9.09 -12.31 -8.55
N ASP A 131 9.12 -10.97 -8.47
CA ASP A 131 8.10 -10.21 -7.76
C ASP A 131 6.67 -10.44 -8.29
N PRO A 132 6.43 -10.44 -9.62
CA PRO A 132 5.12 -10.79 -10.16
C PRO A 132 4.67 -12.21 -9.84
N ILE A 133 5.59 -13.18 -9.77
CA ILE A 133 5.26 -14.57 -9.48
C ILE A 133 4.85 -14.73 -8.01
N ILE A 134 5.49 -14.01 -7.09
CA ILE A 134 5.07 -13.99 -5.69
C ILE A 134 3.63 -13.50 -5.57
N VAL A 135 3.25 -12.44 -6.31
CA VAL A 135 1.85 -11.96 -6.33
C VAL A 135 0.89 -12.99 -6.95
N ASP A 136 1.31 -13.71 -7.99
CA ASP A 136 0.51 -14.80 -8.56
C ASP A 136 0.32 -15.93 -7.55
N LEU A 137 1.34 -16.25 -6.75
CA LEU A 137 1.26 -17.25 -5.69
C LEU A 137 0.29 -16.80 -4.57
N GLU A 138 0.33 -15.52 -4.18
CA GLU A 138 -0.63 -14.96 -3.21
C GLU A 138 -2.08 -15.30 -3.61
N HIS A 139 -2.41 -15.14 -4.88
CA HIS A 139 -3.74 -15.45 -5.41
C HIS A 139 -4.02 -16.95 -5.47
N SER A 140 -3.05 -17.73 -5.94
CA SER A 140 -3.24 -19.18 -6.12
C SER A 140 -3.47 -19.90 -4.80
N VAL A 141 -2.95 -19.39 -3.69
CA VAL A 141 -3.11 -19.98 -2.36
C VAL A 141 -3.99 -19.14 -1.43
N ASP A 142 -4.68 -18.12 -1.97
CA ASP A 142 -5.62 -17.24 -1.28
C ASP A 142 -5.04 -16.70 0.04
N THR A 143 -3.94 -15.96 -0.08
CA THR A 143 -3.26 -15.34 1.06
C THR A 143 -2.51 -14.07 0.64
N ILE A 144 -1.86 -13.41 1.58
CA ILE A 144 -0.97 -12.27 1.32
C ILE A 144 0.49 -12.67 1.49
N ARG A 145 1.39 -11.98 0.78
CA ARG A 145 2.84 -12.22 0.80
C ARG A 145 3.41 -12.28 2.22
N GLU A 146 2.92 -11.43 3.08
CA GLU A 146 3.35 -11.32 4.46
C GLU A 146 3.09 -12.64 5.24
N LYS A 147 2.04 -13.38 4.89
CA LYS A 147 1.73 -14.71 5.44
C LYS A 147 2.43 -15.87 4.72
N LEU A 148 3.10 -15.58 3.60
CA LEU A 148 4.02 -16.51 2.94
C LEU A 148 5.44 -16.48 3.56
N ASN A 149 5.62 -15.81 4.69
CA ASN A 149 6.90 -15.53 5.32
C ASN A 149 7.86 -14.72 4.42
N LEU A 150 7.32 -13.96 3.47
CA LEU A 150 8.06 -13.06 2.59
C LEU A 150 7.81 -11.60 2.99
N HIS A 151 8.88 -10.80 3.03
CA HIS A 151 8.79 -9.38 3.40
C HIS A 151 9.58 -8.48 2.46
N ALA A 152 9.23 -7.21 2.41
CA ALA A 152 10.03 -6.17 1.78
C ALA A 152 10.80 -5.37 2.85
N ASN A 153 11.66 -4.46 2.41
CA ASN A 153 12.31 -3.53 3.32
C ASN A 153 11.26 -2.64 4.01
N PRO A 154 11.49 -2.25 5.28
CA PRO A 154 10.70 -1.24 5.96
C PRO A 154 10.64 0.04 5.12
N LYS A 155 9.47 0.67 5.06
CA LYS A 155 9.30 1.96 4.40
C LYS A 155 8.13 2.72 5.01
N GLY A 156 8.37 3.99 5.31
CA GLY A 156 7.47 4.88 6.00
C GLY A 156 7.75 4.93 7.50
N THR A 157 7.24 5.95 8.15
CA THR A 157 7.49 6.24 9.57
C THR A 157 6.19 6.57 10.28
N LEU A 158 6.00 6.01 11.46
CA LEU A 158 4.89 6.28 12.36
C LEU A 158 5.36 7.14 13.53
N TYR A 159 4.61 8.18 13.86
CA TYR A 159 4.82 9.01 15.05
C TYR A 159 3.49 9.42 15.67
N GLY A 160 3.47 9.63 16.97
CA GLY A 160 2.28 10.12 17.68
C GLY A 160 1.94 9.26 18.88
N ASP A 161 0.86 9.63 19.57
CA ASP A 161 0.41 8.92 20.77
C ASP A 161 -0.37 7.65 20.39
N ILE A 162 0.39 6.65 19.98
CA ILE A 162 -0.08 5.28 19.73
C ILE A 162 0.87 4.29 20.40
N THR A 163 0.31 3.36 21.13
CA THR A 163 1.04 2.30 21.80
C THR A 163 0.91 1.00 21.02
N LEU A 164 2.05 0.43 20.66
CA LEU A 164 2.18 -0.82 19.94
C LEU A 164 2.82 -1.88 20.81
N LEU A 165 2.52 -3.14 20.56
CA LEU A 165 3.18 -4.32 21.11
C LEU A 165 3.78 -5.14 19.98
N ASP A 166 5.12 -5.20 19.92
CA ASP A 166 5.85 -6.05 18.98
C ASP A 166 5.95 -7.47 19.54
N ARG A 167 5.14 -8.37 19.01
CA ARG A 167 5.10 -9.77 19.44
C ARG A 167 6.25 -10.60 18.91
N MET A 168 6.91 -10.13 17.85
CA MET A 168 8.05 -10.82 17.25
C MET A 168 9.36 -10.48 17.95
N HIS A 169 9.41 -9.38 18.70
CA HIS A 169 10.57 -8.95 19.46
C HIS A 169 10.26 -8.88 20.95
N HIS A 170 10.34 -10.02 21.63
CA HIS A 170 10.20 -10.17 23.09
C HIS A 170 8.91 -9.60 23.71
N ASN A 171 7.85 -9.37 22.92
CA ASN A 171 6.63 -8.68 23.32
C ASN A 171 6.93 -7.26 23.84
N ASP A 172 7.82 -6.54 23.17
CA ASP A 172 8.15 -5.17 23.53
C ASP A 172 6.98 -4.23 23.30
N LYS A 173 6.59 -3.53 24.36
CA LYS A 173 5.52 -2.53 24.35
C LYS A 173 6.13 -1.14 24.32
N PHE A 174 5.81 -0.35 23.30
CA PHE A 174 6.33 1.00 23.13
C PHE A 174 5.26 1.97 22.65
N ASN A 175 5.45 3.26 22.93
CA ASN A 175 4.63 4.34 22.37
C ASN A 175 5.46 5.09 21.32
N ALA A 176 4.90 5.28 20.12
CA ALA A 176 5.62 5.84 18.98
C ALA A 176 6.10 7.29 19.22
N ALA A 177 5.39 8.08 20.03
CA ALA A 177 5.83 9.43 20.40
C ALA A 177 7.06 9.46 21.33
N LYS A 178 7.44 8.32 21.92
CA LYS A 178 8.57 8.20 22.86
C LYS A 178 9.85 7.66 22.23
N LEU A 179 9.84 7.36 20.93
CA LEU A 179 10.99 6.81 20.21
C LEU A 179 11.93 7.90 19.64
N GLY A 180 11.75 9.15 20.06
CA GLY A 180 12.49 10.29 19.52
C GLY A 180 11.89 10.82 18.20
N ARG A 181 12.54 11.82 17.61
CA ARG A 181 12.04 12.50 16.39
C ARG A 181 11.96 11.57 15.17
N GLY A 182 12.77 10.52 15.12
CA GLY A 182 12.76 9.55 14.03
C GLY A 182 11.52 8.64 14.00
N GLY A 183 10.71 8.61 15.07
CA GLY A 183 9.54 7.76 15.13
C GLY A 183 9.83 6.27 15.04
N TRP A 184 8.80 5.49 14.67
CA TRP A 184 8.91 4.04 14.44
C TRP A 184 8.90 3.74 12.93
N SER A 185 9.94 3.07 12.46
CA SER A 185 10.02 2.62 11.05
C SER A 185 8.99 1.53 10.80
N ILE A 186 8.10 1.75 9.83
CA ILE A 186 7.00 0.83 9.53
C ILE A 186 7.56 -0.40 8.83
N MET A 187 7.40 -1.55 9.48
CA MET A 187 7.81 -2.84 8.96
C MET A 187 6.93 -3.26 7.77
N SER A 188 7.44 -4.13 6.90
CA SER A 188 6.62 -4.71 5.83
C SER A 188 5.50 -5.59 6.36
N ARG A 189 5.75 -6.27 7.48
CA ARG A 189 4.81 -7.15 8.16
C ARG A 189 4.27 -6.43 9.39
N VAL A 190 3.00 -6.09 9.36
CA VAL A 190 2.30 -5.34 10.43
C VAL A 190 0.96 -6.00 10.77
N GLU A 191 0.86 -7.33 10.62
CA GLU A 191 -0.36 -8.05 10.96
C GLU A 191 -0.60 -8.08 12.48
N PRO A 192 -1.84 -8.24 12.95
CA PRO A 192 -2.17 -8.18 14.39
C PRO A 192 -1.43 -9.21 15.25
N GLU A 193 -1.06 -10.35 14.68
CA GLU A 193 -0.26 -11.38 15.33
C GLU A 193 1.21 -10.99 15.52
N GLU A 194 1.69 -9.97 14.84
CA GLU A 194 3.07 -9.47 14.89
C GLU A 194 3.15 -8.11 15.60
N ILE A 195 2.33 -7.17 15.16
CA ILE A 195 2.24 -5.81 15.72
C ILE A 195 0.82 -5.57 16.18
N GLU A 196 0.59 -5.60 17.49
CA GLU A 196 -0.70 -5.28 18.07
C GLU A 196 -0.82 -3.78 18.34
N ILE A 197 -1.95 -3.19 17.95
CA ILE A 197 -2.32 -1.83 18.33
C ILE A 197 -3.01 -1.91 19.70
N VAL A 198 -2.34 -1.40 20.74
CA VAL A 198 -2.81 -1.55 22.13
C VAL A 198 -3.73 -0.41 22.52
N ASP A 199 -3.30 0.84 22.28
CA ASP A 199 -4.00 2.03 22.75
C ASP A 199 -3.56 3.29 21.99
N SER A 200 -4.45 4.32 21.94
CA SER A 200 -4.16 5.65 21.44
C SER A 200 -5.16 6.66 21.99
N ASN A 201 -4.69 7.90 22.24
CA ASN A 201 -5.55 9.05 22.54
C ASN A 201 -5.72 10.00 21.33
N ALA A 202 -5.36 9.57 20.13
CA ALA A 202 -5.49 10.38 18.93
C ALA A 202 -6.96 10.54 18.51
N GLU A 203 -7.25 11.66 17.88
CA GLU A 203 -8.58 11.98 17.34
C GLU A 203 -8.65 11.72 15.82
N TYR A 204 -7.50 11.64 15.13
CA TYR A 204 -7.41 11.31 13.70
C TYR A 204 -6.01 10.81 13.32
N LEU A 205 -5.96 10.18 12.16
CA LEU A 205 -4.71 9.78 11.48
C LEU A 205 -4.40 10.77 10.35
N LEU A 206 -3.22 11.39 10.38
CA LEU A 206 -2.69 12.21 9.29
C LEU A 206 -1.60 11.45 8.54
N VAL A 207 -1.79 11.27 7.25
CA VAL A 207 -0.81 10.63 6.36
C VAL A 207 -0.16 11.69 5.48
N CYS A 208 1.17 11.82 5.55
CA CYS A 208 1.95 12.76 4.77
C CYS A 208 2.79 12.03 3.72
N GLU A 209 2.91 12.62 2.53
CA GLU A 209 3.73 12.06 1.46
C GLU A 209 5.21 12.26 1.71
N THR A 210 5.63 13.50 1.99
CA THR A 210 7.05 13.88 2.03
C THR A 210 7.62 13.83 3.44
N GLU A 211 8.86 13.36 3.54
CA GLU A 211 9.57 13.24 4.81
C GLU A 211 9.86 14.60 5.44
N ALA A 212 10.15 15.63 4.62
CA ALA A 212 10.37 16.99 5.09
C ALA A 212 9.15 17.61 5.81
N ILE A 213 7.94 17.32 5.32
CA ILE A 213 6.70 17.74 5.99
C ILE A 213 6.46 16.94 7.26
N PHE A 214 6.70 15.63 7.22
CA PHE A 214 6.62 14.77 8.41
C PHE A 214 7.53 15.29 9.54
N GLU A 215 8.79 15.55 9.25
CA GLU A 215 9.76 16.09 10.21
C GLU A 215 9.34 17.47 10.72
N ARG A 216 8.89 18.36 9.82
CA ARG A 216 8.42 19.70 10.19
C ARG A 216 7.25 19.65 11.17
N LEU A 217 6.28 18.78 10.94
CA LEU A 217 5.14 18.62 11.84
C LEU A 217 5.55 18.09 13.22
N ILE A 218 6.57 17.25 13.30
CA ILE A 218 7.12 16.77 14.57
C ILE A 218 7.86 17.89 15.30
N GLU A 219 8.71 18.65 14.59
CA GLU A 219 9.46 19.78 15.17
C GLU A 219 8.55 20.84 15.76
N GLU A 220 7.43 21.13 15.09
CA GLU A 220 6.43 22.10 15.58
C GLU A 220 5.48 21.49 16.64
N GLY A 221 5.68 20.25 17.05
CA GLY A 221 4.85 19.58 18.05
C GLY A 221 3.40 19.33 17.63
N TYR A 222 3.14 19.37 16.33
CA TYR A 222 1.81 19.27 15.74
C TYR A 222 1.03 18.03 16.19
N PRO A 223 1.61 16.80 16.19
CA PRO A 223 0.88 15.59 16.59
C PRO A 223 0.33 15.65 18.00
N LYS A 224 1.11 16.20 18.94
CA LYS A 224 0.71 16.37 20.34
C LYS A 224 -0.36 17.45 20.50
N ALA A 225 -0.16 18.62 19.85
CA ALA A 225 -1.07 19.77 19.98
C ALA A 225 -2.44 19.47 19.36
N ASN A 226 -2.50 18.65 18.31
CA ASN A 226 -3.71 18.32 17.57
C ASN A 226 -4.17 16.88 17.77
N LYS A 227 -3.61 16.14 18.76
CA LYS A 227 -3.97 14.77 19.09
C LYS A 227 -4.08 13.88 17.86
N CYS A 228 -3.06 13.86 17.02
CA CYS A 228 -3.06 13.01 15.83
C CYS A 228 -1.93 11.98 15.83
N ILE A 229 -2.19 10.86 15.17
CA ILE A 229 -1.18 9.94 14.71
C ILE A 229 -0.68 10.45 13.37
N LEU A 230 0.63 10.45 13.16
CA LEU A 230 1.26 10.89 11.92
C LEU A 230 1.96 9.70 11.25
N ILE A 231 1.68 9.48 9.96
CA ILE A 231 2.39 8.52 9.12
C ILE A 231 3.02 9.25 7.94
N GLY A 232 4.36 9.19 7.85
CA GLY A 232 5.12 9.62 6.67
C GLY A 232 5.32 8.43 5.73
N THR A 233 4.95 8.57 4.45
CA THR A 233 5.07 7.46 3.48
C THR A 233 6.37 7.50 2.67
N GLY A 234 7.05 8.63 2.62
CA GLY A 234 8.26 8.83 1.81
C GLY A 234 7.97 8.61 0.31
N GLY A 235 6.96 9.30 -0.21
CA GLY A 235 6.40 9.13 -1.55
C GLY A 235 5.31 8.05 -1.58
N GLN A 236 5.27 7.23 -2.65
CA GLN A 236 4.27 6.16 -2.77
C GLN A 236 4.28 5.23 -1.55
N ALA A 237 3.13 5.11 -0.90
CA ALA A 237 2.94 4.29 0.29
C ALA A 237 3.21 2.79 -0.01
N ALA A 238 4.17 2.21 0.71
CA ALA A 238 4.47 0.78 0.63
C ALA A 238 3.32 -0.07 1.21
N ARG A 239 3.32 -1.39 0.93
CA ARG A 239 2.28 -2.31 1.40
C ARG A 239 2.12 -2.28 2.92
N GLY A 240 3.23 -2.34 3.67
CA GLY A 240 3.21 -2.29 5.14
C GLY A 240 2.62 -0.99 5.68
N ALA A 241 2.99 0.16 5.09
CA ALA A 241 2.42 1.45 5.47
C ALA A 241 0.91 1.52 5.17
N ARG A 242 0.47 1.09 3.97
CA ARG A 242 -0.95 1.02 3.61
C ARG A 242 -1.73 0.10 4.54
N ARG A 243 -1.16 -1.07 4.86
CA ARG A 243 -1.76 -2.01 5.78
C ARG A 243 -1.90 -1.43 7.19
N LEU A 244 -0.87 -0.73 7.68
CA LEU A 244 -0.91 -0.07 8.98
C LEU A 244 -1.94 1.07 9.01
N ILE A 245 -1.99 1.91 7.95
CA ILE A 245 -3.00 2.97 7.80
C ILE A 245 -4.41 2.37 7.89
N HIS A 246 -4.68 1.30 7.13
CA HIS A 246 -5.95 0.58 7.16
C HIS A 246 -6.27 0.05 8.56
N ARG A 247 -5.29 -0.54 9.27
CA ARG A 247 -5.46 -1.07 10.62
C ARG A 247 -5.75 0.04 11.63
N VAL A 248 -4.95 1.11 11.64
CA VAL A 248 -5.15 2.25 12.54
C VAL A 248 -6.54 2.86 12.34
N HIS A 249 -6.95 3.06 11.08
CA HIS A 249 -8.30 3.55 10.75
C HIS A 249 -9.40 2.68 11.34
N ASN A 250 -9.34 1.36 11.13
CA ASN A 250 -10.43 0.45 11.49
C ASN A 250 -10.38 -0.02 12.95
N GLU A 251 -9.19 -0.27 13.52
CA GLU A 251 -9.04 -0.79 14.89
C GLU A 251 -9.25 0.29 15.95
N LEU A 252 -8.88 1.54 15.63
CA LEU A 252 -9.06 2.69 16.52
C LEU A 252 -10.28 3.56 16.16
N ASP A 253 -10.98 3.25 15.06
CA ASP A 253 -12.11 4.05 14.53
C ASP A 253 -11.73 5.53 14.32
N LEU A 254 -10.55 5.78 13.76
CA LEU A 254 -10.02 7.12 13.54
C LEU A 254 -10.27 7.59 12.10
N PRO A 255 -10.76 8.82 11.90
CA PRO A 255 -10.80 9.41 10.56
C PRO A 255 -9.38 9.54 10.00
N THR A 256 -9.22 9.19 8.72
CA THR A 256 -7.94 9.26 8.02
C THR A 256 -7.92 10.46 7.09
N ILE A 257 -6.94 11.33 7.26
CA ILE A 257 -6.71 12.53 6.48
C ILE A 257 -5.38 12.36 5.74
N VAL A 258 -5.36 12.65 4.44
CA VAL A 258 -4.17 12.48 3.61
C VAL A 258 -3.73 13.84 3.07
N PHE A 259 -2.45 14.12 3.21
CA PHE A 259 -1.78 15.32 2.76
C PHE A 259 -0.64 14.96 1.82
N THR A 260 -0.75 15.32 0.54
CA THR A 260 0.26 15.04 -0.50
C THR A 260 0.54 16.28 -1.33
N ASP A 261 1.48 16.20 -2.26
CA ASP A 261 1.74 17.26 -3.20
C ASP A 261 0.52 17.57 -4.08
N GLY A 262 0.39 18.81 -4.51
CA GLY A 262 -0.68 19.30 -5.39
C GLY A 262 -0.34 19.05 -6.86
N ASP A 263 -0.11 17.79 -7.20
CA ASP A 263 0.19 17.34 -8.53
C ASP A 263 -0.47 15.97 -8.82
N PRO A 264 -0.52 15.51 -10.07
CA PRO A 264 -1.16 14.26 -10.42
C PRO A 264 -0.56 13.01 -9.76
N TYR A 265 0.73 13.03 -9.38
CA TYR A 265 1.35 11.91 -8.68
C TYR A 265 0.97 11.89 -7.20
N GLY A 266 0.97 13.06 -6.51
CA GLY A 266 0.50 13.18 -5.15
C GLY A 266 -0.97 12.80 -5.01
N TRP A 267 -1.84 13.25 -5.93
CA TRP A 267 -3.25 12.86 -5.95
C TRP A 267 -3.44 11.37 -6.24
N TYR A 268 -2.57 10.78 -7.07
CA TYR A 268 -2.58 9.34 -7.29
C TYR A 268 -2.15 8.56 -6.03
N ILE A 269 -1.15 9.07 -5.28
CA ILE A 269 -0.75 8.48 -3.98
C ILE A 269 -1.93 8.47 -3.01
N TYR A 270 -2.66 9.58 -2.90
CA TYR A 270 -3.90 9.62 -2.13
C TYR A 270 -4.90 8.56 -2.60
N SER A 271 -5.13 8.47 -3.90
CA SER A 271 -6.10 7.49 -4.44
C SER A 271 -5.70 6.05 -4.13
N VAL A 272 -4.41 5.74 -4.10
CA VAL A 272 -3.90 4.41 -3.73
C VAL A 272 -4.17 4.09 -2.25
N ILE A 273 -4.08 5.09 -1.36
CA ILE A 273 -4.43 4.92 0.05
C ILE A 273 -5.94 4.73 0.19
N LYS A 274 -6.73 5.52 -0.52
CA LYS A 274 -8.20 5.50 -0.43
C LYS A 274 -8.81 4.28 -1.10
N GLN A 275 -8.50 4.02 -2.37
CA GLN A 275 -9.17 3.02 -3.20
C GLN A 275 -8.34 1.77 -3.48
N GLY A 276 -7.08 1.76 -3.10
CA GLY A 276 -6.17 0.68 -3.50
C GLY A 276 -5.45 0.96 -4.82
N SER A 277 -4.64 0.02 -5.28
CA SER A 277 -3.87 0.16 -6.51
C SER A 277 -4.22 -0.92 -7.53
N MET A 278 -4.11 -0.59 -8.81
CA MET A 278 -4.37 -1.57 -9.89
C MET A 278 -3.46 -2.80 -9.79
N ALA A 279 -2.20 -2.60 -9.40
CA ALA A 279 -1.23 -3.69 -9.28
C ALA A 279 -1.53 -4.66 -8.13
N LEU A 280 -2.23 -4.19 -7.09
CA LEU A 280 -2.60 -4.95 -5.89
C LEU A 280 -4.12 -4.93 -5.66
N ALA A 281 -4.89 -4.90 -6.74
CA ALA A 281 -6.34 -4.79 -6.67
C ALA A 281 -6.99 -5.88 -5.81
N ALA A 282 -6.49 -7.11 -5.88
CA ALA A 282 -6.97 -8.21 -5.05
C ALA A 282 -6.79 -8.00 -3.54
N HIS A 283 -5.85 -7.17 -3.15
CA HIS A 283 -5.54 -6.90 -1.73
C HIS A 283 -6.07 -5.55 -1.25
N SER A 284 -6.80 -4.82 -2.09
CA SER A 284 -7.32 -3.48 -1.74
C SER A 284 -8.23 -3.52 -0.51
N GLU A 285 -8.99 -4.58 -0.32
CA GLU A 285 -9.85 -4.79 0.85
C GLU A 285 -9.10 -4.68 2.19
N PHE A 286 -7.82 -5.05 2.20
CA PHE A 286 -6.98 -5.06 3.41
C PHE A 286 -6.06 -3.83 3.52
N MET A 287 -5.97 -3.00 2.48
CA MET A 287 -4.97 -1.94 2.36
C MET A 287 -5.56 -0.58 2.00
N SER A 288 -6.85 -0.49 1.67
CA SER A 288 -7.52 0.76 1.33
C SER A 288 -8.33 1.32 2.50
N VAL A 289 -8.52 2.63 2.48
CA VAL A 289 -9.36 3.36 3.44
C VAL A 289 -10.37 4.21 2.64
N PRO A 290 -11.51 3.64 2.22
CA PRO A 290 -12.48 4.33 1.36
C PRO A 290 -13.00 5.66 1.91
N ASP A 291 -13.03 5.80 3.23
CA ASP A 291 -13.50 7.00 3.92
C ASP A 291 -12.40 8.08 4.10
N ALA A 292 -11.15 7.80 3.64
CA ALA A 292 -10.06 8.78 3.71
C ALA A 292 -10.41 10.07 3.00
N LYS A 293 -10.00 11.21 3.59
CA LYS A 293 -10.22 12.55 3.07
C LYS A 293 -8.89 13.19 2.65
N TYR A 294 -8.94 13.96 1.58
CA TYR A 294 -7.81 14.69 1.06
C TYR A 294 -7.82 16.13 1.59
N VAL A 295 -6.76 16.56 2.27
CA VAL A 295 -6.70 17.91 2.87
C VAL A 295 -5.96 18.92 1.99
N GLY A 296 -5.13 18.46 1.07
CA GLY A 296 -4.31 19.30 0.18
C GLY A 296 -3.03 18.58 -0.24
N MET A 297 -2.18 19.15 -1.10
CA MET A 297 -2.29 20.47 -1.73
C MET A 297 -3.23 20.39 -2.95
N THR A 298 -4.03 21.41 -3.10
CA THR A 298 -4.91 21.59 -4.27
C THR A 298 -4.45 22.75 -5.14
N ILE A 299 -4.92 22.82 -6.39
CA ILE A 299 -4.63 23.98 -7.26
C ILE A 299 -5.32 25.25 -6.71
N ASP A 300 -6.43 25.10 -6.01
CA ASP A 300 -7.13 26.24 -5.39
C ASP A 300 -6.30 26.85 -4.25
N ASP A 301 -5.51 26.07 -3.54
CA ASP A 301 -4.61 26.55 -2.47
C ASP A 301 -3.57 27.54 -2.99
N VAL A 302 -3.16 27.39 -4.26
CA VAL A 302 -2.23 28.34 -4.89
C VAL A 302 -2.75 29.76 -4.80
N LYS A 303 -4.01 29.97 -5.17
CA LYS A 303 -4.65 31.28 -5.12
C LYS A 303 -5.04 31.67 -3.70
N GLU A 304 -5.61 30.74 -2.92
CA GLU A 304 -6.07 30.99 -1.55
C GLU A 304 -4.93 31.49 -0.66
N TYR A 305 -3.77 30.85 -0.77
CA TYR A 305 -2.59 31.20 0.04
C TYR A 305 -1.55 32.04 -0.72
N LYS A 306 -1.88 32.54 -1.93
CA LYS A 306 -0.96 33.41 -2.75
C LYS A 306 0.41 32.74 -2.93
N LEU A 307 0.43 31.56 -3.53
CA LEU A 307 1.62 30.73 -3.74
C LEU A 307 2.05 30.70 -5.22
N GLU A 308 1.54 31.56 -6.07
CA GLU A 308 1.80 31.57 -7.51
C GLU A 308 3.30 31.61 -7.84
N ALA A 309 4.08 32.32 -7.04
CA ALA A 309 5.53 32.47 -7.24
C ALA A 309 6.34 31.20 -6.99
N VAL A 310 5.76 30.20 -6.31
CA VAL A 310 6.41 28.94 -5.92
C VAL A 310 5.73 27.71 -6.54
N THR A 311 4.93 27.92 -7.58
CA THR A 311 4.43 26.85 -8.42
C THR A 311 5.48 26.40 -9.43
N GLU A 312 5.39 25.17 -9.87
CA GLU A 312 6.22 24.60 -10.91
C GLU A 312 5.37 24.25 -12.15
N ARG A 313 6.04 24.13 -13.31
CA ARG A 313 5.38 23.67 -14.52
C ARG A 313 5.21 22.16 -14.50
N MET A 314 4.04 21.68 -14.92
CA MET A 314 3.79 20.27 -15.16
C MET A 314 4.70 19.72 -16.25
N SER A 315 5.30 18.56 -15.99
CA SER A 315 6.00 17.76 -17.00
C SER A 315 4.99 17.07 -17.96
N GLU A 316 5.50 16.53 -19.06
CA GLU A 316 4.66 15.69 -19.95
C GLU A 316 4.09 14.45 -19.21
N GLY A 317 4.86 13.91 -18.25
CA GLY A 317 4.41 12.82 -17.40
C GLY A 317 3.23 13.22 -16.52
N ASP A 318 3.28 14.41 -15.90
CA ASP A 318 2.18 14.95 -15.09
C ASP A 318 0.92 15.15 -15.93
N ILE A 319 1.06 15.74 -17.12
CA ILE A 319 -0.07 15.96 -18.05
C ILE A 319 -0.70 14.63 -18.46
N LYS A 320 0.11 13.63 -18.78
CA LYS A 320 -0.36 12.29 -19.14
C LYS A 320 -1.11 11.65 -17.97
N ARG A 321 -0.53 11.72 -16.76
CA ARG A 321 -1.14 11.15 -15.54
C ARG A 321 -2.46 11.84 -15.22
N ALA A 322 -2.53 13.18 -15.28
CA ALA A 322 -3.77 13.92 -15.06
C ALA A 322 -4.89 13.48 -16.01
N LYS A 323 -4.58 13.34 -17.30
CA LYS A 323 -5.54 12.86 -18.31
C LYS A 323 -6.01 11.43 -18.05
N GLU A 324 -5.10 10.54 -17.63
CA GLU A 324 -5.46 9.17 -17.23
C GLU A 324 -6.41 9.18 -16.01
N MET A 325 -6.12 10.03 -15.00
CA MET A 325 -6.93 10.14 -13.79
C MET A 325 -8.32 10.70 -14.06
N MET A 326 -8.46 11.64 -15.00
CA MET A 326 -9.78 12.14 -15.42
C MET A 326 -10.70 11.03 -15.95
N ALA A 327 -10.14 9.94 -16.47
CA ALA A 327 -10.91 8.80 -16.98
C ALA A 327 -11.19 7.73 -15.90
N TYR A 328 -10.60 7.81 -14.70
CA TYR A 328 -10.83 6.81 -13.66
C TYR A 328 -12.19 6.99 -12.98
N PRO A 329 -12.98 5.93 -12.77
CA PRO A 329 -14.30 6.02 -12.15
C PRO A 329 -14.31 6.74 -10.80
N TRP A 330 -13.28 6.54 -9.99
CA TRP A 330 -13.18 7.12 -8.64
C TRP A 330 -12.74 8.59 -8.61
N PHE A 331 -12.38 9.17 -9.75
CA PHE A 331 -12.12 10.61 -9.90
C PHE A 331 -13.26 11.36 -10.60
N GLN A 332 -14.43 10.73 -10.82
CA GLN A 332 -15.55 11.35 -11.57
C GLN A 332 -16.38 12.35 -10.76
N ASN A 333 -16.07 12.57 -9.49
CA ASN A 333 -16.75 13.63 -8.73
C ASN A 333 -16.31 15.03 -9.21
N LYS A 334 -17.18 16.04 -8.98
CA LYS A 334 -16.99 17.40 -9.49
C LYS A 334 -15.72 18.07 -8.94
N GLU A 335 -15.41 17.82 -7.69
CA GLU A 335 -14.29 18.40 -6.97
C GLU A 335 -12.98 17.96 -7.60
N TRP A 336 -12.77 16.66 -7.78
CA TRP A 336 -11.55 16.13 -8.41
C TRP A 336 -11.44 16.49 -9.89
N GLN A 337 -12.56 16.43 -10.66
CA GLN A 337 -12.56 16.86 -12.06
C GLN A 337 -12.15 18.34 -12.19
N SER A 338 -12.62 19.19 -11.26
CA SER A 338 -12.24 20.61 -11.24
C SER A 338 -10.76 20.80 -10.96
N GLN A 339 -10.18 20.08 -9.99
CA GLN A 339 -8.74 20.20 -9.68
C GLN A 339 -7.87 19.72 -10.85
N LEU A 340 -8.19 18.57 -11.42
CA LEU A 340 -7.48 18.01 -12.58
C LEU A 340 -7.55 18.95 -13.80
N GLN A 341 -8.73 19.53 -14.08
CA GLN A 341 -8.91 20.46 -15.19
C GLN A 341 -8.12 21.76 -14.97
N LYS A 342 -8.18 22.35 -13.75
CA LYS A 342 -7.41 23.55 -13.42
C LYS A 342 -5.90 23.32 -13.56
N ALA A 343 -5.40 22.16 -13.10
CA ALA A 343 -3.99 21.82 -13.26
C ALA A 343 -3.58 21.73 -14.74
N LEU A 344 -4.41 21.10 -15.58
CA LEU A 344 -4.17 20.98 -17.03
C LEU A 344 -4.23 22.33 -17.75
N ASP A 345 -5.20 23.18 -17.42
CA ASP A 345 -5.38 24.49 -18.05
C ASP A 345 -4.24 25.46 -17.71
N GLN A 346 -3.84 25.48 -16.43
CA GLN A 346 -2.76 26.35 -15.95
C GLN A 346 -1.37 25.73 -16.17
N LYS A 347 -1.30 24.42 -16.37
CA LYS A 347 -0.06 23.62 -16.50
C LYS A 347 0.89 23.82 -15.31
N ILE A 348 0.34 23.90 -14.12
CA ILE A 348 1.08 24.08 -12.87
C ILE A 348 0.90 22.87 -11.95
N ARG A 349 1.91 22.68 -11.10
CA ARG A 349 1.91 21.80 -9.95
C ARG A 349 2.48 22.53 -8.73
N ILE A 350 2.21 22.05 -7.54
CA ILE A 350 2.71 22.66 -6.32
C ILE A 350 3.08 21.57 -5.30
N GLU A 351 4.26 21.68 -4.72
CA GLU A 351 4.72 20.80 -3.66
C GLU A 351 4.24 21.26 -2.28
N GLN A 352 4.12 20.34 -1.33
CA GLN A 352 3.76 20.65 0.07
C GLN A 352 4.72 21.66 0.70
N GLN A 353 6.02 21.56 0.36
CA GLN A 353 7.06 22.46 0.86
C GLN A 353 6.88 23.92 0.41
N ALA A 354 6.09 24.19 -0.63
CA ALA A 354 5.78 25.55 -1.07
C ALA A 354 5.10 26.40 0.02
N LEU A 355 4.43 25.76 0.98
CA LEU A 355 3.85 26.44 2.15
C LEU A 355 4.90 27.18 3.00
N ALA A 356 6.15 26.74 2.97
CA ALA A 356 7.25 27.41 3.65
C ALA A 356 7.54 28.83 3.08
N ASN A 357 7.06 29.14 1.87
CA ASN A 357 7.10 30.51 1.32
C ASN A 357 6.38 31.53 2.22
N LYS A 358 5.38 31.08 2.97
CA LYS A 358 4.71 31.94 3.97
C LYS A 358 5.56 32.05 5.24
N ARG A 359 5.89 30.90 5.81
CA ARG A 359 6.69 30.73 7.02
C ARG A 359 6.98 29.24 7.19
N LEU A 360 8.11 28.86 7.76
CA LEU A 360 8.49 27.44 7.92
C LEU A 360 7.44 26.61 8.68
N ASP A 361 6.86 27.19 9.71
CA ASP A 361 5.84 26.55 10.56
C ASP A 361 4.41 26.69 10.01
N PHE A 362 4.21 27.34 8.86
CA PHE A 362 2.88 27.66 8.32
C PHE A 362 2.01 26.42 8.13
N VAL A 363 2.59 25.32 7.66
CA VAL A 363 1.89 24.05 7.49
C VAL A 363 1.29 23.54 8.81
N ALA A 364 2.04 23.65 9.91
CA ALA A 364 1.67 23.14 11.23
C ALA A 364 0.76 24.09 12.01
N THR A 365 0.94 25.41 11.84
CA THR A 365 0.27 26.43 12.68
C THR A 365 -0.97 27.04 12.02
N HIS A 366 -1.07 26.99 10.69
CA HIS A 366 -2.16 27.64 9.92
C HIS A 366 -2.84 26.69 8.94
N TYR A 367 -2.11 26.17 7.96
CA TYR A 367 -2.71 25.42 6.84
C TYR A 367 -3.51 24.20 7.31
N LEU A 368 -2.86 23.22 7.94
CA LEU A 368 -3.54 22.00 8.39
C LEU A 368 -4.60 22.27 9.47
N PRO A 369 -4.34 23.08 10.53
CA PRO A 369 -5.35 23.39 11.54
C PRO A 369 -6.61 24.06 10.95
N GLU A 370 -6.43 24.98 10.00
CA GLU A 370 -7.55 25.69 9.36
C GLU A 370 -8.37 24.74 8.49
N LYS A 371 -7.72 23.99 7.59
CA LYS A 371 -8.36 23.03 6.69
C LYS A 371 -9.12 21.95 7.46
N ILE A 372 -8.52 21.39 8.52
CA ILE A 372 -9.12 20.32 9.32
C ILE A 372 -10.31 20.86 10.14
N ARG A 373 -10.16 22.01 10.81
CA ARG A 373 -11.23 22.62 11.57
C ARG A 373 -12.45 22.97 10.72
N ASN A 374 -12.19 23.50 9.52
CA ASN A 374 -13.24 23.89 8.57
C ASN A 374 -13.77 22.70 7.74
N LYS A 375 -13.22 21.50 7.91
CA LYS A 375 -13.52 20.31 7.11
C LYS A 375 -13.39 20.55 5.60
N ASN A 376 -12.40 21.39 5.23
CA ASN A 376 -12.12 21.70 3.83
C ASN A 376 -11.34 20.53 3.21
N PHE A 377 -12.04 19.49 2.82
CA PHE A 377 -11.50 18.25 2.26
C PHE A 377 -12.06 17.98 0.88
N LEU A 378 -11.24 17.38 0.02
CA LEU A 378 -11.75 16.69 -1.16
C LEU A 378 -12.15 15.24 -0.80
N PRO A 379 -13.16 14.68 -1.49
CA PRO A 379 -13.67 13.33 -1.22
C PRO A 379 -12.70 12.23 -1.64
#